data_a44a1c46db1345b0f37721c414f7da0c
#
_entry.id   a44a1c46db1345b0f37721c414f7da0c
#
_cell.length_a   1.000
_cell.length_b   1.000
_cell.length_c   1.000
_cell.angle_alpha   90.00
_cell.angle_beta   90.00
_cell.angle_gamma   90.00
#
_symmetry.space_group_name_H-M   'P 1'
#
loop_
_entity.id
_entity.type
_entity.pdbx_description
1 polymer ?
#
loop_
_entity_poly.entity_id
_entity_poly.type
_entity_poly.pdbx_seq_one_letter_code
_entity_poly.pdbx_strand_id
1 'polypeptide(L)'
;MPQEMHASMHRPPALYNTRHLLIQSHHPIITHYYYLACTRKNTSRATFAQQESSFLRTFTVDMKITVHSSKAVKPEYGACGVAPGCTADVVPLTVLDKANFDTYISVIYAFHAPALPNDVLEAGLAKALVDYREWAGRLCVDANGDRAILLNDAGARFVEATADVALDSVMPLKPTPEVLSLHPSGDDGPEELMLIQVTRFPCGSIVVGFTTQHIVSDGRSTGNFFVAWSQATRGAAIDPVPVHDRASFFHPREPLHVEYEHCGVEFKPCEKVHDVVVRADGDDDEVVVNKVHFSREFISRLKAQASAGAPRPCSTLQCVVAHLWRSMTMARGLDGGESTSVAIAVDGRARMSPQVPDGYTGNVILWARPTTAAGDLVARPLKHAVELISREVARINDGYFKSFIDFANSGAVEKERLVATADAAEMVLSPNIEVDSWLRIPFYDLDLGGGRPFFFMPSYLPVEGLLILLPSFLGDGSVDAYVPLFSRDMNTFKNCCYTLD
;
A
#
# COMPACT_ATOMS: atom_id res chain seq x y z
N MET A 1 -41.06 -27.60 57.55
CA MET A 1 -41.40 -26.66 58.63
C MET A 1 -40.11 -26.24 59.33
N PRO A 2 -39.89 -24.99 59.76
CA PRO A 2 -40.50 -23.77 59.32
C PRO A 2 -39.40 -22.83 58.67
N GLN A 3 -39.76 -21.84 57.87
CA GLN A 3 -40.06 -20.42 58.17
C GLN A 3 -38.79 -19.62 58.53
N GLU A 4 -38.47 -18.44 58.08
CA GLU A 4 -39.19 -17.25 57.60
C GLU A 4 -38.11 -16.30 56.99
N MET A 5 -38.39 -15.65 55.89
CA MET A 5 -38.93 -14.29 55.67
C MET A 5 -37.94 -13.10 55.83
N HIS A 6 -37.94 -12.27 54.78
CA HIS A 6 -37.76 -10.83 54.66
C HIS A 6 -36.34 -10.20 54.78
N ALA A 7 -35.82 -9.59 53.74
CA ALA A 7 -36.05 -8.15 53.51
C ALA A 7 -35.38 -7.66 52.23
N SER A 8 -36.15 -6.91 51.45
CA SER A 8 -35.80 -6.05 50.33
C SER A 8 -34.83 -4.94 50.73
N MET A 9 -33.78 -4.71 49.92
CA MET A 9 -33.23 -3.37 49.76
C MET A 9 -32.59 -3.17 48.39
N HIS A 10 -33.12 -2.26 47.62
CA HIS A 10 -32.56 -1.71 46.40
C HIS A 10 -31.16 -1.14 46.61
N ARG A 11 -30.23 -1.48 45.72
CA ARG A 11 -29.03 -0.68 45.43
C ARG A 11 -28.79 -0.61 43.92
N PRO A 12 -28.25 0.54 43.41
CA PRO A 12 -28.12 0.78 41.98
C PRO A 12 -26.95 0.06 41.35
N PRO A 13 -26.90 -0.06 40.01
CA PRO A 13 -25.88 -0.88 39.31
C PRO A 13 -24.49 -0.26 39.44
N ALA A 14 -23.54 -1.11 39.84
CA ALA A 14 -22.13 -0.79 39.88
C ALA A 14 -21.57 -0.61 38.46
N LEU A 15 -20.88 0.48 38.23
CA LEU A 15 -20.01 0.77 37.10
C LEU A 15 -19.01 -0.37 36.93
N TYR A 16 -19.09 -1.05 35.80
CA TYR A 16 -18.02 -1.93 35.35
C TYR A 16 -16.85 -1.07 34.89
N ASN A 17 -15.79 -1.06 35.67
CA ASN A 17 -14.47 -0.61 35.28
C ASN A 17 -13.88 -1.64 34.30
N THR A 18 -14.07 -1.42 33.00
CA THR A 18 -13.27 -2.05 31.96
C THR A 18 -11.88 -1.42 32.01
N ARG A 19 -10.93 -2.15 32.56
CA ARG A 19 -9.51 -1.88 32.33
C ARG A 19 -9.25 -2.14 30.85
N HIS A 20 -9.19 -1.09 30.06
CA HIS A 20 -8.54 -1.13 28.77
C HIS A 20 -7.07 -1.52 29.01
N LEU A 21 -6.70 -2.71 28.56
CA LEU A 21 -5.33 -3.02 28.23
C LEU A 21 -5.01 -2.19 26.99
N LEU A 22 -4.40 -1.04 27.19
CA LEU A 22 -3.71 -0.30 26.15
C LEU A 22 -2.55 -1.18 25.67
N ILE A 23 -2.76 -1.92 24.60
CA ILE A 23 -1.67 -2.35 23.75
C ILE A 23 -1.24 -1.08 23.02
N GLN A 24 -0.18 -0.47 23.53
CA GLN A 24 0.51 0.63 22.86
C GLN A 24 1.06 0.08 21.54
N SER A 25 0.36 0.33 20.44
CA SER A 25 1.00 0.33 19.12
C SER A 25 1.98 1.51 19.12
N HIS A 26 3.28 1.18 19.05
CA HIS A 26 4.34 2.18 19.03
C HIS A 26 4.45 2.84 17.66
N HIS A 27 3.53 3.73 17.30
CA HIS A 27 3.73 4.65 16.18
C HIS A 27 3.07 6.01 16.45
N PRO A 28 3.68 6.87 17.31
CA PRO A 28 3.17 8.22 17.56
C PRO A 28 3.53 9.24 16.46
N ILE A 29 4.37 8.88 15.46
CA ILE A 29 4.98 9.87 14.56
C ILE A 29 4.04 10.26 13.41
N ILE A 30 3.27 9.34 12.85
CA ILE A 30 2.37 9.62 11.71
C ILE A 30 1.22 10.53 12.15
N THR A 31 0.61 10.26 13.31
CA THR A 31 -0.50 11.06 13.86
C THR A 31 -0.12 12.52 14.12
N HIS A 32 1.14 12.79 14.47
CA HIS A 32 1.60 14.14 14.80
C HIS A 32 1.77 15.03 13.56
N TYR A 33 2.16 14.44 12.42
CA TYR A 33 2.35 15.18 11.16
C TYR A 33 1.01 15.58 10.52
N TYR A 34 0.00 14.71 10.54
CA TYR A 34 -1.34 15.03 10.06
C TYR A 34 -2.01 16.14 10.89
N TYR A 35 -1.79 16.16 12.20
CA TYR A 35 -2.35 17.18 13.08
C TYR A 35 -1.72 18.57 12.86
N LEU A 36 -0.43 18.65 12.53
CA LEU A 36 0.25 19.93 12.26
C LEU A 36 -0.12 20.53 10.90
N ALA A 37 -0.39 19.72 9.87
CA ALA A 37 -0.85 20.20 8.57
C ALA A 37 -2.27 20.80 8.65
N CYS A 38 -3.15 20.24 9.48
CA CYS A 38 -4.54 20.73 9.64
C CYS A 38 -4.67 21.95 10.55
N THR A 39 -3.73 22.20 11.50
CA THR A 39 -3.90 23.27 12.50
C THR A 39 -3.28 24.62 12.11
N ARG A 40 -2.48 24.70 11.03
CA ARG A 40 -1.81 25.95 10.63
C ARG A 40 -2.63 26.89 9.70
N LYS A 41 -3.90 26.64 9.45
CA LYS A 41 -4.77 27.55 8.64
C LYS A 41 -5.33 28.77 9.36
N ASN A 42 -4.90 29.11 10.57
CA ASN A 42 -5.32 30.34 11.24
C ASN A 42 -4.11 31.10 11.79
N THR A 43 -3.51 31.97 11.02
CA THR A 43 -3.12 33.33 11.41
C THR A 43 -2.27 34.03 10.34
N SER A 44 -2.70 35.20 10.01
CA SER A 44 -2.08 36.45 9.58
C SER A 44 -2.21 36.82 8.11
N ARG A 45 -3.09 37.82 7.92
CA ARG A 45 -3.09 38.79 6.81
C ARG A 45 -1.88 39.73 6.94
N ALA A 46 -1.16 39.91 5.85
CA ALA A 46 -0.66 41.23 5.46
C ALA A 46 -0.11 41.21 4.01
N THR A 47 -0.82 41.91 3.14
CA THR A 47 -0.37 42.72 1.98
C THR A 47 1.08 42.62 1.52
N PHE A 48 1.33 42.16 0.25
CA PHE A 48 2.02 42.98 -0.79
C PHE A 48 1.98 42.29 -2.18
N ALA A 49 1.84 43.17 -3.20
CA ALA A 49 2.06 42.94 -4.61
C ALA A 49 0.94 42.32 -5.46
N GLN A 50 0.03 43.21 -5.89
CA GLN A 50 -0.54 43.15 -7.24
C GLN A 50 0.56 43.41 -8.28
N GLN A 51 0.77 42.42 -9.16
CA GLN A 51 0.75 42.56 -10.62
C GLN A 51 1.33 41.29 -11.26
N GLU A 52 0.64 40.86 -12.33
CA GLU A 52 1.00 39.81 -13.26
C GLU A 52 0.70 38.36 -12.81
N SER A 53 -0.54 37.93 -12.99
CA SER A 53 -0.90 36.79 -13.85
C SER A 53 -2.42 36.61 -13.84
N SER A 54 -3.10 37.33 -14.69
CA SER A 54 -4.41 36.93 -15.18
C SER A 54 -4.24 35.81 -16.18
N PHE A 55 -4.14 34.56 -15.73
CA PHE A 55 -4.56 33.37 -16.52
C PHE A 55 -4.52 32.12 -15.60
N LEU A 56 -5.68 31.47 -15.52
CA LEU A 56 -5.90 30.22 -14.81
C LEU A 56 -5.95 30.30 -13.28
N ARG A 57 -6.96 30.96 -12.74
CA ARG A 57 -7.57 30.49 -11.48
C ARG A 57 -8.22 29.13 -11.80
N THR A 58 -7.50 28.04 -11.60
CA THR A 58 -8.13 26.75 -11.39
C THR A 58 -8.93 26.91 -10.11
N PHE A 59 -10.25 27.07 -10.22
CA PHE A 59 -11.15 26.98 -9.09
C PHE A 59 -11.02 25.54 -8.61
N THR A 60 -10.27 25.29 -7.56
CA THR A 60 -10.36 24.03 -6.82
C THR A 60 -11.77 23.99 -6.25
N VAL A 61 -12.61 23.13 -6.81
CA VAL A 61 -13.95 22.87 -6.26
C VAL A 61 -13.69 22.18 -4.94
N ASP A 62 -14.06 22.83 -3.84
CA ASP A 62 -13.97 22.23 -2.51
C ASP A 62 -15.02 21.12 -2.43
N MET A 63 -14.59 19.88 -2.22
CA MET A 63 -15.44 18.69 -2.17
C MET A 63 -15.68 18.31 -0.71
N LYS A 64 -16.94 18.37 -0.28
CA LYS A 64 -17.33 17.93 1.05
C LYS A 64 -17.89 16.51 1.01
N ILE A 65 -17.29 15.63 1.79
CA ILE A 65 -17.76 14.26 1.98
C ILE A 65 -18.55 14.16 3.28
N THR A 66 -19.74 13.56 3.20
CA THR A 66 -20.60 13.28 4.36
C THR A 66 -20.77 11.78 4.52
N VAL A 67 -20.29 11.24 5.64
CA VAL A 67 -20.48 9.84 6.02
C VAL A 67 -21.87 9.67 6.65
N HIS A 68 -22.62 8.67 6.18
CA HIS A 68 -23.98 8.35 6.64
C HIS A 68 -24.02 7.11 7.52
N SER A 69 -23.21 6.11 7.21
CA SER A 69 -23.14 4.87 7.99
C SER A 69 -21.72 4.28 7.96
N SER A 70 -21.38 3.56 9.01
CA SER A 70 -20.18 2.75 9.14
C SER A 70 -20.53 1.49 9.89
N LYS A 71 -20.37 0.32 9.26
CA LYS A 71 -20.78 -0.98 9.81
C LYS A 71 -19.81 -2.08 9.44
N ALA A 72 -19.80 -3.17 10.22
CA ALA A 72 -19.06 -4.37 9.89
C ALA A 72 -19.90 -5.27 8.97
N VAL A 73 -19.34 -5.63 7.80
CA VAL A 73 -19.90 -6.63 6.90
C VAL A 73 -19.21 -7.95 7.17
N LYS A 74 -20.01 -8.95 7.56
CA LYS A 74 -19.53 -10.30 7.92
C LYS A 74 -19.70 -11.26 6.74
N PRO A 75 -18.93 -12.38 6.70
CA PRO A 75 -19.14 -13.44 5.71
C PRO A 75 -20.57 -13.98 5.77
N GLU A 76 -21.22 -14.10 4.59
CA GLU A 76 -22.57 -14.68 4.47
C GLU A 76 -22.47 -16.13 4.03
N TYR A 77 -22.40 -17.05 5.00
CA TYR A 77 -22.50 -18.49 4.74
C TYR A 77 -23.95 -18.84 4.38
N GLY A 78 -24.20 -19.45 3.24
CA GLY A 78 -25.54 -19.80 2.76
C GLY A 78 -26.39 -20.57 3.79
N ALA A 79 -27.49 -21.22 3.37
CA ALA A 79 -28.51 -21.83 4.23
C ALA A 79 -27.98 -22.79 5.34
N CYS A 80 -26.73 -23.23 5.30
CA CYS A 80 -26.10 -24.05 6.33
C CYS A 80 -25.50 -23.25 7.50
N GLY A 81 -25.33 -21.93 7.39
CA GLY A 81 -24.95 -21.02 8.49
C GLY A 81 -23.63 -21.29 9.22
N VAL A 82 -22.82 -22.24 8.75
CA VAL A 82 -21.59 -22.69 9.41
C VAL A 82 -20.41 -22.38 8.50
N ALA A 83 -19.40 -21.74 9.08
CA ALA A 83 -18.10 -21.62 8.41
C ALA A 83 -17.60 -23.02 7.98
N PRO A 84 -17.11 -23.19 6.74
CA PRO A 84 -16.57 -24.48 6.33
C PRO A 84 -15.42 -24.86 7.26
N GLY A 85 -15.62 -25.92 8.03
CA GLY A 85 -14.71 -26.74 8.82
C GLY A 85 -13.28 -26.30 9.12
N CYS A 86 -13.03 -25.01 9.36
CA CYS A 86 -11.74 -24.54 9.86
C CYS A 86 -11.65 -24.83 11.35
N THR A 87 -10.92 -25.87 11.72
CA THR A 87 -10.59 -26.19 13.11
C THR A 87 -9.55 -25.25 13.71
N ALA A 88 -8.92 -24.39 12.89
CA ALA A 88 -7.98 -23.38 13.34
C ALA A 88 -8.61 -21.99 13.20
N ASP A 89 -9.03 -21.43 14.31
CA ASP A 89 -9.49 -20.03 14.35
C ASP A 89 -8.34 -19.02 14.17
N VAL A 90 -7.09 -19.50 14.10
CA VAL A 90 -5.87 -18.67 14.03
C VAL A 90 -5.01 -19.13 12.85
N VAL A 91 -4.66 -18.20 11.97
CA VAL A 91 -3.75 -18.40 10.84
C VAL A 91 -2.43 -17.69 11.13
N PRO A 92 -1.30 -18.41 11.33
CA PRO A 92 0.00 -17.80 11.53
C PRO A 92 0.42 -16.94 10.32
N LEU A 93 1.03 -15.79 10.59
CA LEU A 93 1.73 -15.04 9.55
C LEU A 93 3.03 -15.76 9.18
N THR A 94 3.31 -15.85 7.88
CA THR A 94 4.54 -16.43 7.37
C THR A 94 5.73 -15.50 7.61
N VAL A 95 6.94 -16.01 7.43
CA VAL A 95 8.16 -15.18 7.48
C VAL A 95 8.16 -14.09 6.40
N LEU A 96 7.51 -14.33 5.25
CA LEU A 96 7.34 -13.33 4.20
C LEU A 96 6.32 -12.26 4.57
N ASP A 97 5.24 -12.62 5.26
CA ASP A 97 4.29 -11.62 5.79
C ASP A 97 4.99 -10.72 6.82
N LYS A 98 5.73 -11.32 7.76
CA LYS A 98 6.45 -10.61 8.84
C LYS A 98 7.59 -9.71 8.33
N ALA A 99 8.14 -9.96 7.14
CA ALA A 99 9.19 -9.16 6.52
C ALA A 99 8.65 -7.99 5.68
N ASN A 100 7.34 -7.85 5.57
CA ASN A 100 6.67 -6.78 4.82
C ASN A 100 6.04 -5.75 5.75
N PHE A 101 5.40 -4.73 5.17
CA PHE A 101 4.86 -3.58 5.88
C PHE A 101 3.76 -3.94 6.87
N ASP A 102 3.90 -3.53 8.14
CA ASP A 102 2.85 -3.61 9.16
C ASP A 102 2.08 -2.27 9.22
N THR A 103 1.48 -1.88 8.12
CA THR A 103 0.77 -0.62 7.97
C THR A 103 -0.44 -0.77 7.04
N TYR A 104 -1.30 0.23 7.05
CA TYR A 104 -2.44 0.32 6.13
C TYR A 104 -2.04 1.03 4.85
N ILE A 105 -2.45 0.46 3.72
CA ILE A 105 -2.30 1.06 2.38
C ILE A 105 -3.68 1.36 1.83
N SER A 106 -3.85 2.56 1.28
CA SER A 106 -5.13 3.02 0.74
C SER A 106 -5.06 3.29 -0.75
N VAL A 107 -6.14 2.91 -1.45
CA VAL A 107 -6.31 3.11 -2.88
C VAL A 107 -7.72 3.61 -3.19
N ILE A 108 -7.88 4.31 -4.32
CA ILE A 108 -9.11 4.97 -4.73
C ILE A 108 -9.46 4.59 -6.15
N TYR A 109 -10.70 4.17 -6.34
CA TYR A 109 -11.30 3.85 -7.64
C TYR A 109 -12.44 4.81 -7.95
N ALA A 110 -12.60 5.19 -9.22
CA ALA A 110 -13.77 5.93 -9.67
C ALA A 110 -14.49 5.18 -10.81
N PHE A 111 -15.84 5.16 -10.71
CA PHE A 111 -16.73 4.48 -11.64
C PHE A 111 -17.77 5.45 -12.17
N HIS A 112 -18.06 5.35 -13.49
CA HIS A 112 -19.15 6.11 -14.09
C HIS A 112 -20.54 5.62 -13.63
N ALA A 113 -21.52 6.47 -13.75
CA ALA A 113 -22.92 6.08 -13.65
C ALA A 113 -23.33 5.16 -14.83
N PRO A 114 -24.27 4.21 -14.65
CA PRO A 114 -24.95 3.91 -13.39
C PRO A 114 -24.11 2.97 -12.49
N ALA A 115 -24.12 3.22 -11.18
CA ALA A 115 -23.50 2.33 -10.20
C ALA A 115 -24.56 1.54 -9.43
N LEU A 116 -24.25 0.29 -9.06
CA LEU A 116 -25.16 -0.55 -8.27
C LEU A 116 -25.47 0.10 -6.90
N PRO A 117 -26.64 -0.19 -6.30
CA PRO A 117 -26.98 0.24 -4.95
C PRO A 117 -25.99 -0.30 -3.91
N ASN A 118 -25.84 0.39 -2.76
CA ASN A 118 -24.88 0.02 -1.72
C ASN A 118 -25.21 -1.33 -1.09
N ASP A 119 -26.48 -1.69 -0.92
CA ASP A 119 -26.93 -2.98 -0.40
C ASP A 119 -26.49 -4.16 -1.31
N VAL A 120 -26.47 -3.96 -2.62
CA VAL A 120 -25.96 -4.96 -3.57
C VAL A 120 -24.44 -5.10 -3.47
N LEU A 121 -23.72 -3.99 -3.33
CA LEU A 121 -22.27 -4.00 -3.14
C LEU A 121 -21.90 -4.66 -1.81
N GLU A 122 -22.63 -4.37 -0.75
CA GLU A 122 -22.48 -4.97 0.58
C GLU A 122 -22.74 -6.48 0.57
N ALA A 123 -23.84 -6.91 -0.06
CA ALA A 123 -24.15 -8.34 -0.20
C ALA A 123 -23.07 -9.08 -1.01
N GLY A 124 -22.52 -8.44 -2.06
CA GLY A 124 -21.37 -8.97 -2.80
C GLY A 124 -20.12 -9.10 -1.94
N LEU A 125 -19.85 -8.11 -1.07
CA LEU A 125 -18.74 -8.15 -0.12
C LEU A 125 -18.90 -9.30 0.88
N ALA A 126 -20.09 -9.45 1.48
CA ALA A 126 -20.41 -10.55 2.41
C ALA A 126 -20.16 -11.93 1.80
N LYS A 127 -20.47 -12.11 0.52
CA LYS A 127 -20.19 -13.34 -0.22
C LYS A 127 -18.69 -13.53 -0.49
N ALA A 128 -17.98 -12.50 -0.93
CA ALA A 128 -16.54 -12.58 -1.17
C ALA A 128 -15.75 -12.91 0.10
N LEU A 129 -16.20 -12.39 1.25
CA LEU A 129 -15.58 -12.67 2.55
C LEU A 129 -15.72 -14.12 3.02
N VAL A 130 -16.63 -14.92 2.43
CA VAL A 130 -16.70 -16.37 2.67
C VAL A 130 -15.43 -17.05 2.18
N ASP A 131 -14.98 -16.69 1.00
CA ASP A 131 -13.78 -17.25 0.37
C ASP A 131 -12.50 -16.55 0.82
N TYR A 132 -12.57 -15.34 1.39
CA TYR A 132 -11.44 -14.54 1.86
C TYR A 132 -11.63 -14.15 3.34
N ARG A 133 -11.78 -15.18 4.22
CA ARG A 133 -12.09 -14.98 5.65
C ARG A 133 -11.06 -14.15 6.40
N GLU A 134 -9.83 -14.15 5.98
CA GLU A 134 -8.75 -13.35 6.59
C GLU A 134 -9.14 -11.86 6.66
N TRP A 135 -9.76 -11.33 5.62
CA TRP A 135 -10.20 -9.93 5.61
C TRP A 135 -11.35 -9.61 6.55
N ALA A 136 -12.11 -10.63 6.97
CA ALA A 136 -13.13 -10.50 8.02
C ALA A 136 -12.58 -10.81 9.42
N GLY A 137 -11.30 -11.15 9.54
CA GLY A 137 -10.60 -11.47 10.78
C GLY A 137 -10.04 -10.24 11.50
N ARG A 138 -9.17 -10.52 12.47
CA ARG A 138 -8.40 -9.52 13.22
C ARG A 138 -6.97 -9.99 13.41
N LEU A 139 -6.03 -9.07 13.53
CA LEU A 139 -4.68 -9.43 13.99
C LEU A 139 -4.73 -9.86 15.46
N CYS A 140 -3.97 -10.89 15.78
CA CYS A 140 -3.83 -11.41 17.14
C CYS A 140 -2.39 -11.88 17.38
N VAL A 141 -2.14 -12.37 18.58
CA VAL A 141 -0.93 -13.10 18.94
C VAL A 141 -1.35 -14.54 19.23
N ASP A 142 -0.67 -15.50 18.63
CA ASP A 142 -0.94 -16.92 18.85
C ASP A 142 -0.39 -17.43 20.18
N ALA A 143 -0.57 -18.73 20.46
CA ALA A 143 -0.11 -19.36 21.69
C ALA A 143 1.43 -19.35 21.87
N ASN A 144 2.19 -19.16 20.79
CA ASN A 144 3.65 -19.09 20.80
C ASN A 144 4.19 -17.65 21.00
N GLY A 145 3.29 -16.65 20.97
CA GLY A 145 3.65 -15.25 21.02
C GLY A 145 3.87 -14.62 19.64
N ASP A 146 3.57 -15.34 18.57
CA ASP A 146 3.72 -14.89 17.19
C ASP A 146 2.49 -14.15 16.68
N ARG A 147 2.70 -13.17 15.78
CA ARG A 147 1.60 -12.48 15.11
C ARG A 147 0.87 -13.43 14.16
N ALA A 148 -0.45 -13.34 14.20
CA ALA A 148 -1.35 -14.23 13.46
C ALA A 148 -2.64 -13.49 13.11
N ILE A 149 -3.47 -14.12 12.27
CA ILE A 149 -4.81 -13.66 11.93
C ILE A 149 -5.83 -14.55 12.64
N LEU A 150 -6.67 -13.96 13.48
CA LEU A 150 -7.82 -14.61 14.10
C LEU A 150 -9.00 -14.60 13.13
N LEU A 151 -9.44 -15.79 12.68
CA LEU A 151 -10.58 -15.97 11.79
C LEU A 151 -11.90 -15.98 12.59
N ASN A 152 -12.24 -14.82 13.15
CA ASN A 152 -13.43 -14.66 14.03
C ASN A 152 -14.67 -14.12 13.31
N ASP A 153 -14.60 -13.93 11.99
CA ASP A 153 -15.69 -13.38 11.17
C ASP A 153 -16.27 -12.05 11.75
N ALA A 154 -15.42 -11.25 12.38
CA ALA A 154 -15.82 -9.97 12.95
C ALA A 154 -16.26 -8.97 11.87
N GLY A 155 -15.78 -9.17 10.64
CA GLY A 155 -16.19 -8.45 9.44
C GLY A 155 -15.21 -7.37 8.99
N ALA A 156 -15.37 -6.96 7.73
CA ALA A 156 -14.72 -5.80 7.13
C ALA A 156 -15.57 -4.55 7.35
N ARG A 157 -14.94 -3.39 7.53
CA ARG A 157 -15.68 -2.12 7.68
C ARG A 157 -16.22 -1.66 6.32
N PHE A 158 -17.50 -1.31 6.28
CA PHE A 158 -18.16 -0.75 5.11
C PHE A 158 -18.75 0.61 5.46
N VAL A 159 -18.30 1.66 4.77
CA VAL A 159 -18.69 3.05 5.00
C VAL A 159 -19.48 3.56 3.81
N GLU A 160 -20.64 4.17 4.08
CA GLU A 160 -21.47 4.82 3.07
C GLU A 160 -21.35 6.32 3.20
N ALA A 161 -20.99 6.99 2.11
CA ALA A 161 -20.80 8.43 2.08
C ALA A 161 -21.40 9.07 0.83
N THR A 162 -21.59 10.37 0.85
CA THR A 162 -21.98 11.20 -0.30
C THR A 162 -21.05 12.39 -0.43
N ALA A 163 -20.80 12.80 -1.68
CA ALA A 163 -20.17 14.06 -2.03
C ALA A 163 -21.23 15.11 -2.37
N ASP A 164 -20.92 16.38 -2.15
CA ASP A 164 -21.82 17.51 -2.45
C ASP A 164 -21.65 18.08 -3.87
N VAL A 165 -20.67 17.58 -4.63
CA VAL A 165 -20.31 18.02 -5.99
C VAL A 165 -20.38 16.86 -6.99
N ALA A 166 -20.51 17.14 -8.28
CA ALA A 166 -20.40 16.13 -9.33
C ALA A 166 -18.94 15.63 -9.45
N LEU A 167 -18.74 14.33 -9.68
CA LEU A 167 -17.39 13.75 -9.78
C LEU A 167 -16.55 14.40 -10.88
N ASP A 168 -17.13 14.69 -12.04
CA ASP A 168 -16.44 15.31 -13.18
C ASP A 168 -15.86 16.70 -12.85
N SER A 169 -16.44 17.39 -11.86
CA SER A 169 -15.94 18.73 -11.44
C SER A 169 -14.64 18.68 -10.64
N VAL A 170 -14.29 17.50 -10.09
CA VAL A 170 -13.08 17.28 -9.28
C VAL A 170 -12.08 16.34 -9.97
N MET A 171 -12.44 15.81 -11.15
CA MET A 171 -11.54 14.94 -11.91
C MET A 171 -10.57 15.73 -12.80
N PRO A 172 -9.34 15.22 -13.01
CA PRO A 172 -8.78 14.03 -12.35
C PRO A 172 -8.40 14.31 -10.90
N LEU A 173 -8.68 13.36 -10.01
CA LEU A 173 -8.23 13.43 -8.63
C LEU A 173 -6.71 13.57 -8.59
N LYS A 174 -6.23 14.43 -7.71
CA LYS A 174 -4.78 14.68 -7.52
C LYS A 174 -4.31 14.01 -6.23
N PRO A 175 -3.04 13.58 -6.16
CA PRO A 175 -2.47 13.00 -4.95
C PRO A 175 -2.17 14.08 -3.90
N THR A 176 -3.23 14.63 -3.31
CA THR A 176 -3.22 15.71 -2.32
C THR A 176 -4.06 15.32 -1.11
N PRO A 177 -3.94 15.99 0.06
CA PRO A 177 -4.68 15.63 1.27
C PRO A 177 -6.21 15.56 1.11
N GLU A 178 -6.79 16.22 0.11
CA GLU A 178 -8.23 16.22 -0.13
C GLU A 178 -8.78 14.82 -0.44
N VAL A 179 -7.97 13.94 -1.04
CA VAL A 179 -8.41 12.56 -1.37
C VAL A 179 -8.50 11.66 -0.14
N LEU A 180 -7.92 12.04 1.00
CA LEU A 180 -8.00 11.27 2.25
C LEU A 180 -9.44 11.11 2.76
N SER A 181 -10.33 12.01 2.38
CA SER A 181 -11.77 11.91 2.72
C SER A 181 -12.53 10.85 1.90
N LEU A 182 -11.92 10.30 0.84
CA LEU A 182 -12.54 9.32 -0.06
C LEU A 182 -12.34 7.86 0.37
N HIS A 183 -11.62 7.61 1.44
CA HIS A 183 -11.44 6.28 2.03
C HIS A 183 -11.40 6.38 3.56
N PRO A 184 -11.66 5.26 4.29
CA PRO A 184 -11.50 5.26 5.74
C PRO A 184 -10.02 5.42 6.13
N SER A 185 -9.76 6.12 7.25
CA SER A 185 -8.40 6.24 7.79
C SER A 185 -7.90 4.88 8.32
N GLY A 186 -6.63 4.59 8.07
CA GLY A 186 -5.88 3.52 8.74
C GLY A 186 -5.14 4.02 9.98
N ASP A 187 -4.97 5.36 10.13
CA ASP A 187 -4.15 5.96 11.18
C ASP A 187 -4.84 5.98 12.55
N ASP A 188 -6.17 5.84 12.57
CA ASP A 188 -6.96 5.77 13.81
C ASP A 188 -6.79 4.42 14.55
N GLY A 189 -5.94 3.51 14.05
CA GLY A 189 -5.68 2.19 14.61
C GLY A 189 -6.92 1.29 14.56
N PRO A 190 -7.57 1.11 13.40
CA PRO A 190 -8.72 0.22 13.29
C PRO A 190 -8.34 -1.22 13.61
N GLU A 191 -9.28 -1.99 14.16
CA GLU A 191 -9.10 -3.42 14.36
C GLU A 191 -9.36 -4.22 13.08
N GLU A 192 -10.13 -3.66 12.14
CA GLU A 192 -10.48 -4.30 10.87
C GLU A 192 -9.28 -4.29 9.92
N LEU A 193 -9.04 -5.42 9.26
CA LEU A 193 -7.97 -5.61 8.29
C LEU A 193 -8.29 -5.04 6.91
N MET A 194 -9.59 -4.83 6.65
CA MET A 194 -10.14 -4.26 5.43
C MET A 194 -11.21 -3.23 5.77
N LEU A 195 -11.05 -2.03 5.23
CA LEU A 195 -12.00 -0.93 5.33
C LEU A 195 -12.34 -0.46 3.92
N ILE A 196 -13.62 -0.27 3.65
CA ILE A 196 -14.14 0.13 2.33
C ILE A 196 -15.07 1.33 2.53
N GLN A 197 -14.93 2.36 1.70
CA GLN A 197 -15.87 3.47 1.64
C GLN A 197 -16.44 3.61 0.23
N VAL A 198 -17.75 3.63 0.11
CA VAL A 198 -18.47 3.93 -1.13
C VAL A 198 -19.02 5.35 -1.02
N THR A 199 -18.44 6.27 -1.78
CA THR A 199 -18.86 7.66 -1.86
C THR A 199 -19.68 7.89 -3.13
N ARG A 200 -20.96 8.28 -2.97
CA ARG A 200 -21.86 8.56 -4.08
C ARG A 200 -21.87 10.05 -4.42
N PHE A 201 -21.80 10.33 -5.71
CA PHE A 201 -21.82 11.67 -6.26
C PHE A 201 -23.20 12.01 -6.84
N PRO A 202 -23.64 13.29 -6.84
CA PRO A 202 -24.94 13.69 -7.40
C PRO A 202 -25.13 13.30 -8.87
N CYS A 203 -24.06 13.15 -9.64
CA CYS A 203 -24.10 12.69 -11.04
C CYS A 203 -24.38 11.19 -11.21
N GLY A 204 -24.51 10.42 -10.10
CA GLY A 204 -24.72 8.97 -10.12
C GLY A 204 -23.44 8.14 -10.21
N SER A 205 -22.28 8.76 -10.40
CA SER A 205 -20.96 8.12 -10.31
C SER A 205 -20.61 7.78 -8.87
N ILE A 206 -19.68 6.85 -8.66
CA ILE A 206 -19.18 6.50 -7.34
C ILE A 206 -17.66 6.52 -7.28
N VAL A 207 -17.14 6.81 -6.09
CA VAL A 207 -15.76 6.53 -5.74
C VAL A 207 -15.76 5.44 -4.67
N VAL A 208 -14.89 4.45 -4.84
CA VAL A 208 -14.67 3.38 -3.86
C VAL A 208 -13.25 3.50 -3.35
N GLY A 209 -13.12 3.82 -2.08
CA GLY A 209 -11.85 3.87 -1.38
C GLY A 209 -11.65 2.63 -0.52
N PHE A 210 -10.47 2.03 -0.62
CA PHE A 210 -10.04 0.89 0.19
C PHE A 210 -8.89 1.30 1.10
N THR A 211 -8.90 0.78 2.31
CA THR A 211 -7.78 0.83 3.25
C THR A 211 -7.56 -0.58 3.77
N THR A 212 -6.37 -1.15 3.54
CA THR A 212 -6.07 -2.56 3.81
C THR A 212 -4.78 -2.71 4.58
N GLN A 213 -4.76 -3.64 5.54
CA GLN A 213 -3.56 -3.96 6.33
C GLN A 213 -2.59 -4.80 5.49
N HIS A 214 -1.42 -4.24 5.17
CA HIS A 214 -0.47 -4.84 4.22
C HIS A 214 0.20 -6.12 4.74
N ILE A 215 0.37 -6.26 6.05
CA ILE A 215 0.96 -7.48 6.64
C ILE A 215 0.13 -8.74 6.32
N VAL A 216 -1.16 -8.57 6.03
CA VAL A 216 -2.07 -9.67 5.67
C VAL A 216 -1.85 -10.14 4.23
N SER A 217 -1.52 -9.21 3.31
CA SER A 217 -1.59 -9.49 1.87
C SER A 217 -0.81 -8.47 1.07
N ASP A 218 -0.07 -8.92 0.06
CA ASP A 218 0.58 -8.04 -0.90
C ASP A 218 -0.40 -7.47 -1.95
N GLY A 219 0.10 -6.56 -2.78
CA GLY A 219 -0.72 -5.88 -3.79
C GLY A 219 -1.40 -6.83 -4.78
N ARG A 220 -0.78 -7.98 -5.16
CA ARG A 220 -1.40 -8.96 -6.04
C ARG A 220 -2.57 -9.66 -5.35
N SER A 221 -2.36 -10.17 -4.15
CA SER A 221 -3.41 -10.85 -3.37
C SER A 221 -4.56 -9.91 -3.04
N THR A 222 -4.25 -8.68 -2.65
CA THR A 222 -5.25 -7.62 -2.42
C THR A 222 -6.04 -7.30 -3.69
N GLY A 223 -5.36 -7.17 -4.83
CA GLY A 223 -6.01 -6.98 -6.13
C GLY A 223 -6.93 -8.13 -6.52
N ASN A 224 -6.51 -9.38 -6.26
CA ASN A 224 -7.34 -10.57 -6.48
C ASN A 224 -8.62 -10.52 -5.62
N PHE A 225 -8.51 -10.10 -4.34
CA PHE A 225 -9.69 -9.90 -3.49
C PHE A 225 -10.65 -8.84 -4.06
N PHE A 226 -10.15 -7.70 -4.54
CA PHE A 226 -11.01 -6.68 -5.14
C PHE A 226 -11.77 -7.23 -6.37
N VAL A 227 -11.08 -8.00 -7.21
CA VAL A 227 -11.70 -8.68 -8.36
C VAL A 227 -12.72 -9.71 -7.89
N ALA A 228 -12.40 -10.51 -6.86
CA ALA A 228 -13.32 -11.50 -6.27
C ALA A 228 -14.59 -10.84 -5.73
N TRP A 229 -14.48 -9.69 -5.04
CA TRP A 229 -15.64 -8.92 -4.60
C TRP A 229 -16.52 -8.51 -5.79
N SER A 230 -15.92 -8.04 -6.88
CA SER A 230 -16.66 -7.67 -8.07
C SER A 230 -17.36 -8.88 -8.73
N GLN A 231 -16.70 -10.03 -8.75
CA GLN A 231 -17.26 -11.29 -9.26
C GLN A 231 -18.44 -11.75 -8.39
N ALA A 232 -18.27 -11.77 -7.06
CA ALA A 232 -19.33 -12.12 -6.12
C ALA A 232 -20.54 -11.16 -6.21
N THR A 233 -20.31 -9.86 -6.38
CA THR A 233 -21.36 -8.85 -6.57
C THR A 233 -22.20 -9.12 -7.84
N ARG A 234 -21.58 -9.61 -8.90
CA ARG A 234 -22.23 -9.97 -10.17
C ARG A 234 -22.77 -11.41 -10.20
N GLY A 235 -22.60 -12.17 -9.12
CA GLY A 235 -23.00 -13.58 -9.05
C GLY A 235 -22.12 -14.52 -9.90
N ALA A 236 -20.91 -14.09 -10.27
CA ALA A 236 -19.94 -14.92 -10.97
C ALA A 236 -19.09 -15.74 -9.98
N ALA A 237 -18.53 -16.85 -10.46
CA ALA A 237 -17.54 -17.61 -9.70
C ALA A 237 -16.27 -16.80 -9.50
N ILE A 238 -15.63 -16.98 -8.31
CA ILE A 238 -14.36 -16.32 -7.97
C ILE A 238 -13.22 -17.01 -8.71
N ASP A 239 -12.44 -16.21 -9.44
CA ASP A 239 -11.26 -16.65 -10.20
C ASP A 239 -10.19 -15.53 -10.18
N PRO A 240 -8.96 -15.80 -9.74
CA PRO A 240 -8.46 -17.10 -9.27
C PRO A 240 -9.07 -17.52 -7.93
N VAL A 241 -9.23 -18.84 -7.76
CA VAL A 241 -9.68 -19.42 -6.48
C VAL A 241 -8.62 -19.11 -5.41
N PRO A 242 -8.99 -18.53 -4.24
CA PRO A 242 -8.02 -18.21 -3.21
C PRO A 242 -7.38 -19.46 -2.60
N VAL A 243 -6.09 -19.37 -2.32
CA VAL A 243 -5.27 -20.41 -1.70
C VAL A 243 -4.77 -19.91 -0.34
N HIS A 244 -5.33 -20.46 0.73
CA HIS A 244 -5.12 -20.04 2.12
C HIS A 244 -4.02 -20.83 2.84
N ASP A 245 -3.46 -21.83 2.21
CA ASP A 245 -2.39 -22.64 2.79
C ASP A 245 -1.09 -21.85 2.83
N ARG A 246 -0.98 -20.94 3.80
CA ARG A 246 0.18 -20.07 3.96
C ARG A 246 1.44 -20.83 4.37
N ALA A 247 1.30 -21.92 5.10
CA ALA A 247 2.44 -22.66 5.66
C ALA A 247 3.18 -23.52 4.61
N SER A 248 2.43 -24.19 3.70
CA SER A 248 3.02 -25.24 2.81
C SER A 248 4.07 -24.74 1.83
N PHE A 249 4.12 -23.45 1.51
CA PHE A 249 5.03 -22.93 0.50
C PHE A 249 6.38 -22.45 1.06
N PHE A 250 6.46 -22.17 2.38
CA PHE A 250 7.58 -21.43 2.97
C PHE A 250 8.24 -22.19 4.12
N HIS A 251 8.38 -23.52 3.94
CA HIS A 251 9.12 -24.35 4.90
C HIS A 251 10.63 -24.11 4.77
N PRO A 252 11.34 -23.95 5.90
CA PRO A 252 12.78 -23.93 5.90
C PRO A 252 13.37 -25.28 5.45
N ARG A 253 14.54 -25.25 4.85
CA ARG A 253 15.28 -26.45 4.43
C ARG A 253 15.86 -27.18 5.65
N GLU A 254 16.01 -28.51 5.56
CA GLU A 254 16.69 -29.32 6.54
C GLU A 254 17.92 -30.04 5.93
N PRO A 255 19.15 -29.65 6.33
CA PRO A 255 19.49 -28.56 7.26
C PRO A 255 19.27 -27.17 6.65
N LEU A 256 19.14 -26.14 7.51
CA LEU A 256 19.08 -24.74 7.09
C LEU A 256 20.30 -24.38 6.24
N HIS A 257 20.10 -23.63 5.16
CA HIS A 257 21.16 -23.23 4.25
C HIS A 257 21.01 -21.77 3.81
N VAL A 258 21.67 -20.85 4.55
CA VAL A 258 21.67 -19.42 4.26
C VAL A 258 22.80 -19.10 3.29
N GLU A 259 22.46 -18.75 2.05
CA GLU A 259 23.41 -18.48 0.95
C GLU A 259 23.62 -16.98 0.71
N TYR A 260 22.68 -16.14 1.13
CA TYR A 260 22.67 -14.72 0.86
C TYR A 260 22.64 -13.93 2.18
N GLU A 261 23.19 -12.72 2.11
CA GLU A 261 23.08 -11.77 3.23
C GLU A 261 21.68 -11.20 3.29
N HIS A 262 21.02 -11.30 4.44
CA HIS A 262 19.67 -10.80 4.73
C HIS A 262 19.65 -9.73 5.80
N CYS A 263 20.72 -9.65 6.63
CA CYS A 263 20.94 -8.55 7.57
C CYS A 263 21.43 -7.31 6.80
N GLY A 264 20.78 -6.17 7.00
CA GLY A 264 21.01 -4.96 6.21
C GLY A 264 20.25 -4.90 4.87
N VAL A 265 19.50 -5.98 4.51
CA VAL A 265 18.68 -6.04 3.30
C VAL A 265 17.20 -6.15 3.68
N GLU A 266 16.72 -7.32 4.11
CA GLU A 266 15.34 -7.52 4.58
C GLU A 266 15.19 -7.25 6.08
N PHE A 267 16.26 -7.40 6.84
CA PHE A 267 16.30 -7.15 8.28
C PHE A 267 17.40 -6.15 8.64
N LYS A 268 17.16 -5.36 9.68
CA LYS A 268 18.16 -4.45 10.26
C LYS A 268 18.15 -4.55 11.79
N PRO A 269 19.26 -4.25 12.47
CA PRO A 269 19.26 -4.15 13.92
C PRO A 269 18.20 -3.15 14.39
N CYS A 270 17.47 -3.50 15.46
CA CYS A 270 16.53 -2.57 16.10
C CYS A 270 17.37 -1.44 16.76
N GLU A 271 17.55 -0.36 16.03
CA GLU A 271 18.15 0.85 16.61
C GLU A 271 17.17 1.40 17.65
N LYS A 272 17.68 1.74 18.84
CA LYS A 272 16.88 2.52 19.79
C LYS A 272 16.47 3.79 19.07
N VAL A 273 15.16 4.05 19.00
CA VAL A 273 14.62 5.29 18.47
C VAL A 273 15.33 6.45 19.18
N HIS A 274 16.40 6.95 18.57
CA HIS A 274 16.86 8.28 18.88
C HIS A 274 15.86 9.19 18.20
N ASP A 275 15.26 10.09 18.99
CA ASP A 275 14.38 11.14 18.48
C ASP A 275 15.02 11.73 17.22
N VAL A 276 14.54 11.30 16.06
CA VAL A 276 14.87 11.96 14.79
C VAL A 276 14.19 13.31 14.89
N VAL A 277 14.94 14.28 15.37
CA VAL A 277 14.55 15.69 15.30
C VAL A 277 14.50 16.03 13.81
N VAL A 278 13.35 15.83 13.18
CA VAL A 278 13.08 16.41 11.88
C VAL A 278 13.17 17.93 12.08
N ARG A 279 14.28 18.51 11.69
CA ARG A 279 14.42 19.96 11.62
C ARG A 279 13.51 20.44 10.51
N ALA A 280 12.30 20.79 10.86
CA ALA A 280 11.41 21.56 9.98
C ALA A 280 11.91 23.01 9.95
N ASP A 281 12.94 23.26 9.18
CA ASP A 281 13.41 24.61 8.88
C ASP A 281 12.86 25.03 7.49
N GLY A 282 11.63 25.52 7.48
CA GLY A 282 11.07 26.27 6.34
C GLY A 282 10.02 25.52 5.53
N ASP A 283 9.23 26.28 4.75
CA ASP A 283 8.22 25.83 3.77
C ASP A 283 8.80 24.96 2.64
N ASP A 284 10.13 24.95 2.47
CA ASP A 284 10.83 24.22 1.41
C ASP A 284 10.99 22.71 1.70
N ASP A 285 10.67 22.26 2.89
CA ASP A 285 10.79 20.86 3.30
C ASP A 285 9.44 20.09 3.22
N GLU A 286 8.39 20.70 2.66
CA GLU A 286 7.14 19.99 2.39
C GLU A 286 7.31 18.96 1.29
N VAL A 287 6.88 17.71 1.52
CA VAL A 287 6.84 16.67 0.49
C VAL A 287 5.57 16.83 -0.35
N VAL A 288 5.75 17.03 -1.64
CA VAL A 288 4.66 17.12 -2.62
C VAL A 288 4.67 15.89 -3.53
N VAL A 289 3.51 15.35 -3.80
CA VAL A 289 3.37 14.18 -4.70
C VAL A 289 3.01 14.68 -6.09
N ASN A 290 3.84 14.36 -7.08
CA ASN A 290 3.58 14.69 -8.48
C ASN A 290 3.27 13.43 -9.28
N LYS A 291 2.19 13.49 -10.08
CA LYS A 291 1.87 12.44 -11.05
C LYS A 291 2.56 12.74 -12.37
N VAL A 292 3.41 11.83 -12.83
CA VAL A 292 4.12 11.90 -14.13
C VAL A 292 3.52 10.86 -15.07
N HIS A 293 3.23 11.26 -16.29
CA HIS A 293 2.75 10.36 -17.35
C HIS A 293 3.85 10.11 -18.37
N PHE A 294 4.28 8.85 -18.50
CA PHE A 294 5.20 8.43 -19.55
C PHE A 294 4.43 7.80 -20.70
N SER A 295 4.36 8.49 -21.84
CA SER A 295 3.67 7.96 -23.02
C SER A 295 4.37 6.72 -23.57
N ARG A 296 3.63 5.91 -24.33
CA ARG A 296 4.16 4.75 -25.02
C ARG A 296 5.38 5.09 -25.89
N GLU A 297 5.37 6.24 -26.56
CA GLU A 297 6.46 6.72 -27.42
C GLU A 297 7.70 7.04 -26.57
N PHE A 298 7.52 7.73 -25.44
CA PHE A 298 8.60 8.02 -24.52
C PHE A 298 9.24 6.74 -23.98
N ILE A 299 8.41 5.79 -23.52
CA ILE A 299 8.87 4.48 -23.04
C ILE A 299 9.60 3.70 -24.15
N SER A 300 9.11 3.76 -25.40
CA SER A 300 9.80 3.11 -26.54
C SER A 300 11.19 3.71 -26.79
N ARG A 301 11.35 5.03 -26.66
CA ARG A 301 12.65 5.71 -26.77
C ARG A 301 13.58 5.35 -25.62
N LEU A 302 13.08 5.32 -24.36
CA LEU A 302 13.84 4.83 -23.20
C LEU A 302 14.36 3.41 -23.43
N LYS A 303 13.47 2.50 -23.88
CA LYS A 303 13.85 1.12 -24.16
C LYS A 303 14.87 0.99 -25.29
N ALA A 304 14.75 1.77 -26.33
CA ALA A 304 15.72 1.77 -27.41
C ALA A 304 17.12 2.21 -26.93
N GLN A 305 17.18 3.28 -26.12
CA GLN A 305 18.43 3.78 -25.53
C GLN A 305 19.06 2.76 -24.56
N ALA A 306 18.26 2.21 -23.65
CA ALA A 306 18.71 1.25 -22.64
C ALA A 306 19.14 -0.09 -23.25
N SER A 307 18.49 -0.52 -24.36
CA SER A 307 18.75 -1.81 -25.01
C SER A 307 19.85 -1.75 -26.07
N ALA A 308 20.47 -0.58 -26.31
CA ALA A 308 21.54 -0.45 -27.32
C ALA A 308 22.69 -1.43 -27.05
N GLY A 309 22.90 -2.38 -27.98
CA GLY A 309 23.90 -3.43 -27.85
C GLY A 309 23.61 -4.52 -26.83
N ALA A 310 22.38 -4.58 -26.26
CA ALA A 310 21.95 -5.67 -25.39
C ALA A 310 21.42 -6.86 -26.21
N PRO A 311 21.63 -8.12 -25.77
CA PRO A 311 21.18 -9.32 -26.49
C PRO A 311 19.64 -9.48 -26.47
N ARG A 312 18.96 -8.83 -25.52
CA ARG A 312 17.49 -8.81 -25.37
C ARG A 312 17.02 -7.40 -25.01
N PRO A 313 15.82 -6.99 -25.45
CA PRO A 313 15.24 -5.72 -25.05
C PRO A 313 15.01 -5.67 -23.53
N CYS A 314 15.31 -4.53 -22.90
CA CYS A 314 15.04 -4.28 -21.50
C CYS A 314 13.53 -4.15 -21.25
N SER A 315 13.06 -4.53 -20.06
CA SER A 315 11.64 -4.39 -19.70
C SER A 315 11.25 -2.92 -19.50
N THR A 316 9.96 -2.62 -19.61
CA THR A 316 9.43 -1.29 -19.32
C THR A 316 9.76 -0.86 -17.89
N LEU A 317 9.56 -1.77 -16.91
CA LEU A 317 9.87 -1.51 -15.50
C LEU A 317 11.34 -1.07 -15.32
N GLN A 318 12.29 -1.87 -15.82
CA GLN A 318 13.72 -1.58 -15.68
C GLN A 318 14.09 -0.21 -16.27
N CYS A 319 13.55 0.12 -17.44
CA CYS A 319 13.86 1.39 -18.11
C CYS A 319 13.23 2.59 -17.39
N VAL A 320 11.97 2.49 -16.96
CA VAL A 320 11.28 3.58 -16.26
C VAL A 320 11.89 3.81 -14.88
N VAL A 321 12.17 2.73 -14.13
CA VAL A 321 12.82 2.84 -12.81
C VAL A 321 14.22 3.45 -12.92
N ALA A 322 15.03 3.00 -13.88
CA ALA A 322 16.36 3.56 -14.09
C ALA A 322 16.31 5.05 -14.43
N HIS A 323 15.35 5.44 -15.26
CA HIS A 323 15.15 6.84 -15.64
C HIS A 323 14.71 7.70 -14.44
N LEU A 324 13.73 7.23 -13.66
CA LEU A 324 13.27 7.92 -12.45
C LEU A 324 14.38 8.04 -11.40
N TRP A 325 15.13 6.95 -11.16
CA TRP A 325 16.25 6.96 -10.22
C TRP A 325 17.28 8.04 -10.60
N ARG A 326 17.69 8.12 -11.89
CA ARG A 326 18.58 9.17 -12.38
C ARG A 326 17.98 10.57 -12.23
N SER A 327 16.73 10.76 -12.63
CA SER A 327 16.06 12.07 -12.59
C SER A 327 15.90 12.59 -11.17
N MET A 328 15.57 11.70 -10.21
CA MET A 328 15.45 12.09 -8.81
C MET A 328 16.81 12.40 -8.18
N THR A 329 17.85 11.59 -8.49
CA THR A 329 19.22 11.85 -8.03
C THR A 329 19.72 13.22 -8.54
N MET A 330 19.45 13.57 -9.81
CA MET A 330 19.76 14.88 -10.36
C MET A 330 18.96 16.00 -9.67
N ALA A 331 17.67 15.80 -9.45
CA ALA A 331 16.80 16.81 -8.85
C ALA A 331 17.19 17.14 -7.41
N ARG A 332 17.58 16.14 -6.64
CA ARG A 332 18.07 16.27 -5.25
C ARG A 332 19.46 16.91 -5.18
N GLY A 333 20.20 16.99 -6.29
CA GLY A 333 21.55 17.53 -6.30
C GLY A 333 22.53 16.78 -5.40
N LEU A 334 22.42 15.44 -5.34
CA LEU A 334 23.28 14.61 -4.49
C LEU A 334 24.75 14.76 -4.83
N ASP A 335 25.63 14.74 -3.82
CA ASP A 335 27.07 14.72 -4.04
C ASP A 335 27.48 13.50 -4.87
N GLY A 336 28.37 13.71 -5.83
CA GLY A 336 28.76 12.63 -6.77
C GLY A 336 29.39 11.40 -6.09
N GLY A 337 29.98 11.56 -4.90
CA GLY A 337 30.52 10.48 -4.08
C GLY A 337 29.48 9.78 -3.19
N GLU A 338 28.30 10.36 -3.03
CA GLU A 338 27.26 9.83 -2.18
C GLU A 338 26.66 8.53 -2.78
N SER A 339 26.43 7.53 -1.93
CA SER A 339 25.83 6.28 -2.36
C SER A 339 24.31 6.42 -2.42
N THR A 340 23.71 5.97 -3.54
CA THR A 340 22.25 5.90 -3.71
C THR A 340 21.83 4.50 -4.14
N SER A 341 20.66 4.06 -3.70
CA SER A 341 20.07 2.77 -4.05
C SER A 341 18.61 2.91 -4.44
N VAL A 342 18.10 1.90 -5.15
CA VAL A 342 16.66 1.77 -5.37
C VAL A 342 16.17 0.41 -4.85
N ALA A 343 15.22 0.43 -3.91
CA ALA A 343 14.53 -0.77 -3.48
C ALA A 343 13.39 -1.08 -4.47
N ILE A 344 13.36 -2.30 -5.02
CA ILE A 344 12.36 -2.72 -6.00
C ILE A 344 11.69 -3.98 -5.49
N ALA A 345 10.38 -3.91 -5.29
CA ALA A 345 9.57 -5.07 -4.91
C ALA A 345 9.58 -6.15 -6.01
N VAL A 346 9.87 -7.39 -5.63
CA VAL A 346 9.98 -8.54 -6.51
C VAL A 346 9.02 -9.64 -6.06
N ASP A 347 7.99 -9.90 -6.88
CA ASP A 347 7.03 -10.99 -6.68
C ASP A 347 7.72 -12.35 -6.87
N GLY A 348 7.67 -13.19 -5.84
CA GLY A 348 8.25 -14.52 -5.78
C GLY A 348 7.40 -15.62 -6.41
N ARG A 349 6.09 -15.38 -6.67
CA ARG A 349 5.16 -16.46 -7.09
C ARG A 349 5.66 -17.27 -8.26
N ALA A 350 6.09 -16.61 -9.33
CA ALA A 350 6.62 -17.25 -10.54
C ALA A 350 8.11 -17.59 -10.45
N ARG A 351 8.81 -17.22 -9.37
CA ARG A 351 10.26 -17.39 -9.20
C ARG A 351 10.61 -18.57 -8.33
N MET A 352 9.77 -18.91 -7.36
CA MET A 352 9.95 -20.03 -6.46
C MET A 352 9.64 -21.38 -7.15
N SER A 353 10.22 -22.44 -6.64
CA SER A 353 9.99 -23.83 -7.08
C SER A 353 9.74 -24.71 -5.85
N PRO A 354 8.52 -25.27 -5.68
CA PRO A 354 7.36 -25.12 -6.56
C PRO A 354 6.85 -23.68 -6.65
N GLN A 355 6.20 -23.35 -7.78
CA GLN A 355 5.59 -22.02 -7.94
C GLN A 355 4.47 -21.81 -6.92
N VAL A 356 4.40 -20.60 -6.36
CA VAL A 356 3.28 -20.21 -5.52
C VAL A 356 2.10 -19.81 -6.43
N PRO A 357 0.90 -20.35 -6.22
CA PRO A 357 -0.25 -20.09 -7.08
C PRO A 357 -0.64 -18.59 -7.11
N ASP A 358 -1.19 -18.14 -8.23
CA ASP A 358 -1.69 -16.75 -8.37
C ASP A 358 -2.79 -16.40 -7.37
N GLY A 359 -3.57 -17.39 -6.93
CA GLY A 359 -4.62 -17.24 -5.90
C GLY A 359 -4.10 -17.23 -4.46
N TYR A 360 -2.79 -17.35 -4.21
CA TYR A 360 -2.24 -17.30 -2.86
C TYR A 360 -2.53 -15.96 -2.17
N THR A 361 -3.06 -16.01 -0.92
CA THR A 361 -3.66 -14.84 -0.23
C THR A 361 -2.69 -14.04 0.65
N GLY A 362 -1.44 -14.46 0.86
CA GLY A 362 -0.42 -13.75 1.67
C GLY A 362 0.59 -12.96 0.86
N ASN A 363 1.63 -12.48 1.53
CA ASN A 363 2.76 -11.80 0.91
C ASN A 363 3.76 -12.78 0.31
N VAL A 364 4.25 -12.49 -0.91
CA VAL A 364 5.34 -13.22 -1.57
C VAL A 364 6.31 -12.21 -2.20
N ILE A 365 6.74 -11.24 -1.43
CA ILE A 365 7.56 -10.12 -1.89
C ILE A 365 8.88 -10.10 -1.13
N LEU A 366 10.01 -9.98 -1.87
CA LEU A 366 11.31 -9.56 -1.36
C LEU A 366 11.87 -8.43 -2.22
N TRP A 367 12.97 -7.82 -1.78
CA TRP A 367 13.45 -6.56 -2.33
C TRP A 367 14.78 -6.70 -3.06
N ALA A 368 14.85 -6.24 -4.32
CA ALA A 368 16.12 -6.03 -5.02
C ALA A 368 16.63 -4.61 -4.70
N ARG A 369 17.91 -4.47 -4.35
CA ARG A 369 18.52 -3.18 -3.93
C ARG A 369 19.79 -2.85 -4.71
N PRO A 370 19.74 -2.59 -6.04
CA PRO A 370 20.89 -2.08 -6.77
C PRO A 370 21.38 -0.76 -6.19
N THR A 371 22.68 -0.63 -6.05
CA THR A 371 23.36 0.51 -5.42
C THR A 371 24.50 1.00 -6.31
N THR A 372 24.72 2.32 -6.34
CA THR A 372 25.83 2.96 -7.05
C THR A 372 26.13 4.35 -6.47
N ALA A 373 27.24 4.96 -6.82
CA ALA A 373 27.50 6.36 -6.53
C ALA A 373 26.59 7.27 -7.36
N ALA A 374 26.10 8.36 -6.79
CA ALA A 374 25.22 9.32 -7.44
C ALA A 374 25.86 9.90 -8.73
N GLY A 375 27.16 10.24 -8.69
CA GLY A 375 27.91 10.72 -9.85
C GLY A 375 27.96 9.69 -10.98
N ASP A 376 28.21 8.43 -10.67
CA ASP A 376 28.21 7.35 -11.67
C ASP A 376 26.81 7.14 -12.29
N LEU A 377 25.75 7.19 -11.46
CA LEU A 377 24.38 7.04 -11.91
C LEU A 377 23.98 8.14 -12.91
N VAL A 378 24.37 9.36 -12.66
CA VAL A 378 24.03 10.53 -13.51
C VAL A 378 24.92 10.62 -14.74
N ALA A 379 26.24 10.41 -14.59
CA ALA A 379 27.19 10.64 -15.68
C ALA A 379 27.24 9.51 -16.73
N ARG A 380 26.92 8.26 -16.33
CA ARG A 380 26.92 7.11 -17.25
C ARG A 380 25.63 7.02 -18.06
N PRO A 381 25.66 6.37 -19.23
CA PRO A 381 24.44 6.13 -20.03
C PRO A 381 23.36 5.40 -19.22
N LEU A 382 22.07 5.64 -19.56
CA LEU A 382 20.91 4.98 -18.93
C LEU A 382 21.05 3.46 -18.82
N LYS A 383 21.70 2.84 -19.82
CA LYS A 383 22.00 1.40 -19.84
C LYS A 383 22.71 0.93 -18.58
N HIS A 384 23.62 1.74 -18.01
CA HIS A 384 24.33 1.39 -16.77
C HIS A 384 23.35 1.15 -15.60
N ALA A 385 22.44 2.07 -15.37
CA ALA A 385 21.42 1.92 -14.32
C ALA A 385 20.51 0.71 -14.57
N VAL A 386 20.11 0.47 -15.84
CA VAL A 386 19.29 -0.68 -16.24
C VAL A 386 20.03 -1.99 -16.00
N GLU A 387 21.34 -2.07 -16.25
CA GLU A 387 22.15 -3.26 -16.00
C GLU A 387 22.27 -3.57 -14.50
N LEU A 388 22.44 -2.53 -13.65
CA LEU A 388 22.44 -2.68 -12.20
C LEU A 388 21.09 -3.25 -11.70
N ILE A 389 19.98 -2.64 -12.13
CA ILE A 389 18.63 -3.11 -11.79
C ILE A 389 18.40 -4.54 -12.28
N SER A 390 18.77 -4.84 -13.52
CA SER A 390 18.57 -6.17 -14.11
C SER A 390 19.31 -7.26 -13.34
N ARG A 391 20.55 -6.99 -12.93
CA ARG A 391 21.37 -7.91 -12.18
C ARG A 391 20.78 -8.21 -10.80
N GLU A 392 20.40 -7.17 -10.05
CA GLU A 392 19.87 -7.35 -8.69
C GLU A 392 18.47 -7.97 -8.71
N VAL A 393 17.59 -7.57 -9.63
CA VAL A 393 16.27 -8.21 -9.80
C VAL A 393 16.39 -9.69 -10.20
N ALA A 394 17.39 -10.05 -11.02
CA ALA A 394 17.64 -11.44 -11.37
C ALA A 394 18.20 -12.27 -10.22
N ARG A 395 18.88 -11.63 -9.25
CA ARG A 395 19.41 -12.27 -8.04
C ARG A 395 18.30 -12.76 -7.12
N ILE A 396 17.15 -12.07 -7.08
CA ILE A 396 15.97 -12.45 -6.27
C ILE A 396 15.25 -13.61 -6.99
N ASN A 397 15.82 -14.80 -6.93
CA ASN A 397 15.36 -16.04 -7.55
C ASN A 397 14.92 -17.07 -6.48
N ASP A 398 14.62 -18.31 -6.88
CA ASP A 398 14.24 -19.40 -5.98
C ASP A 398 15.22 -19.61 -4.81
N GLY A 399 16.53 -19.65 -5.11
CA GLY A 399 17.58 -19.81 -4.10
C GLY A 399 17.59 -18.65 -3.09
N TYR A 400 17.34 -17.42 -3.54
CA TYR A 400 17.28 -16.26 -2.68
C TYR A 400 16.09 -16.34 -1.72
N PHE A 401 14.87 -16.65 -2.21
CA PHE A 401 13.70 -16.84 -1.37
C PHE A 401 13.90 -17.96 -0.34
N LYS A 402 14.47 -19.08 -0.75
CA LYS A 402 14.77 -20.20 0.17
C LYS A 402 15.81 -19.83 1.21
N SER A 403 16.87 -19.08 0.82
CA SER A 403 17.86 -18.57 1.75
C SER A 403 17.24 -17.61 2.78
N PHE A 404 16.35 -16.72 2.33
CA PHE A 404 15.60 -15.83 3.22
C PHE A 404 14.74 -16.61 4.23
N ILE A 405 13.99 -17.62 3.76
CA ILE A 405 13.16 -18.46 4.62
C ILE A 405 14.01 -19.17 5.67
N ASP A 406 15.16 -19.71 5.28
CA ASP A 406 16.10 -20.36 6.20
C ASP A 406 16.70 -19.38 7.21
N PHE A 407 17.08 -18.17 6.76
CA PHE A 407 17.59 -17.12 7.65
C PHE A 407 16.54 -16.73 8.69
N ALA A 408 15.30 -16.45 8.26
CA ALA A 408 14.21 -16.05 9.14
C ALA A 408 13.83 -17.15 10.17
N ASN A 409 14.09 -18.43 9.86
CA ASN A 409 13.85 -19.55 10.79
C ASN A 409 15.12 -20.03 11.52
N SER A 410 16.25 -19.33 11.38
CA SER A 410 17.53 -19.71 12.03
C SER A 410 17.64 -19.29 13.49
N GLY A 411 16.69 -18.46 13.97
CA GLY A 411 16.77 -17.82 15.28
C GLY A 411 17.71 -16.61 15.30
N ALA A 412 18.27 -16.20 14.15
CA ALA A 412 19.14 -15.03 14.06
C ALA A 412 18.35 -13.72 14.30
N VAL A 413 17.13 -13.66 13.78
CA VAL A 413 16.25 -12.48 13.90
C VAL A 413 16.00 -12.14 15.38
N GLU A 414 15.65 -13.13 16.20
CA GLU A 414 15.39 -12.98 17.63
C GLU A 414 16.68 -12.72 18.41
N LYS A 415 17.72 -13.53 18.13
CA LYS A 415 19.01 -13.45 18.83
C LYS A 415 19.69 -12.10 18.65
N GLU A 416 19.64 -11.55 17.44
CA GLU A 416 20.28 -10.28 17.08
C GLU A 416 19.31 -9.10 17.21
N ARG A 417 18.06 -9.34 17.60
CA ARG A 417 17.00 -8.34 17.73
C ARG A 417 16.81 -7.53 16.44
N LEU A 418 16.69 -8.25 15.35
CA LEU A 418 16.47 -7.64 14.06
C LEU A 418 14.97 -7.28 13.88
N VAL A 419 14.75 -6.22 13.12
CA VAL A 419 13.42 -5.81 12.65
C VAL A 419 13.40 -5.79 11.12
N ALA A 420 12.23 -5.97 10.51
CA ALA A 420 12.09 -5.88 9.07
C ALA A 420 12.46 -4.47 8.58
N THR A 421 13.22 -4.37 7.49
CA THR A 421 13.54 -3.07 6.87
C THR A 421 12.30 -2.37 6.33
N ALA A 422 11.32 -3.12 5.85
CA ALA A 422 10.04 -2.59 5.36
C ALA A 422 9.16 -2.00 6.48
N ASP A 423 9.39 -2.37 7.74
CA ASP A 423 8.65 -1.86 8.90
C ASP A 423 9.21 -0.53 9.43
N ALA A 424 10.26 -0.01 8.83
CA ALA A 424 10.80 1.28 9.20
C ALA A 424 9.88 2.40 8.68
N ALA A 425 9.28 3.14 9.60
CA ALA A 425 8.44 4.30 9.31
C ALA A 425 9.29 5.50 8.84
N GLU A 426 10.10 5.29 7.80
CA GLU A 426 10.91 6.34 7.20
C GLU A 426 10.04 7.19 6.28
N MET A 427 9.90 8.48 6.61
CA MET A 427 9.16 9.45 5.77
C MET A 427 10.03 10.08 4.69
N VAL A 428 11.35 9.89 4.77
CA VAL A 428 12.35 10.43 3.85
C VAL A 428 13.34 9.33 3.49
N LEU A 429 13.34 8.92 2.23
CA LEU A 429 14.22 7.86 1.73
C LEU A 429 15.52 8.39 1.12
N SER A 430 15.63 9.72 0.87
CA SER A 430 16.84 10.31 0.32
C SER A 430 18.09 9.89 1.12
N PRO A 431 19.21 9.52 0.46
CA PRO A 431 19.52 9.55 -0.97
C PRO A 431 18.91 8.41 -1.79
N ASN A 432 18.24 7.46 -1.15
CA ASN A 432 17.65 6.28 -1.77
C ASN A 432 16.25 6.54 -2.33
N ILE A 433 15.73 5.57 -3.06
CA ILE A 433 14.33 5.51 -3.48
C ILE A 433 13.77 4.10 -3.30
N GLU A 434 12.45 4.01 -3.21
CA GLU A 434 11.73 2.75 -3.22
C GLU A 434 10.70 2.74 -4.35
N VAL A 435 10.49 1.58 -4.96
CA VAL A 435 9.59 1.44 -6.11
C VAL A 435 8.62 0.30 -5.90
N ASP A 436 7.36 0.66 -5.76
CA ASP A 436 6.23 -0.24 -5.82
C ASP A 436 5.66 -0.27 -7.24
N SER A 437 5.87 -1.40 -7.91
CA SER A 437 5.38 -1.58 -9.29
C SER A 437 4.05 -2.31 -9.32
N TRP A 438 2.99 -1.57 -9.54
CA TRP A 438 1.63 -2.11 -9.71
C TRP A 438 1.27 -2.41 -11.17
N LEU A 439 2.26 -2.41 -12.08
CA LEU A 439 2.06 -2.58 -13.53
C LEU A 439 1.42 -3.91 -13.93
N ARG A 440 1.45 -4.93 -13.06
CA ARG A 440 0.92 -6.27 -13.32
C ARG A 440 -0.18 -6.69 -12.33
N ILE A 441 -0.62 -5.80 -11.48
CA ILE A 441 -1.70 -6.07 -10.54
C ILE A 441 -3.04 -5.82 -11.26
N PRO A 442 -4.07 -6.69 -11.07
CA PRO A 442 -5.32 -6.64 -11.84
C PRO A 442 -6.29 -5.57 -11.35
N PHE A 443 -5.79 -4.40 -10.95
CA PHE A 443 -6.62 -3.34 -10.36
C PHE A 443 -7.71 -2.82 -11.30
N TYR A 444 -7.50 -2.84 -12.62
CA TYR A 444 -8.51 -2.41 -13.59
C TYR A 444 -9.52 -3.50 -13.95
N ASP A 445 -9.41 -4.71 -13.41
CA ASP A 445 -10.36 -5.81 -13.63
C ASP A 445 -11.54 -5.80 -12.65
N LEU A 446 -11.55 -4.85 -11.73
CA LEU A 446 -12.65 -4.61 -10.78
C LEU A 446 -13.87 -4.04 -11.50
N ASP A 447 -14.90 -4.85 -11.72
CA ASP A 447 -16.20 -4.46 -12.30
C ASP A 447 -17.32 -4.73 -11.30
N LEU A 448 -17.80 -3.68 -10.67
CA LEU A 448 -18.88 -3.74 -9.67
C LEU A 448 -20.30 -3.77 -10.30
N GLY A 449 -20.44 -4.21 -11.55
CA GLY A 449 -21.73 -4.34 -12.24
C GLY A 449 -22.19 -3.09 -13.00
N GLY A 450 -21.47 -1.99 -12.91
CA GLY A 450 -21.65 -0.76 -13.69
C GLY A 450 -20.55 -0.55 -14.74
N GLY A 451 -19.65 -1.51 -14.90
CA GLY A 451 -18.46 -1.42 -15.74
C GLY A 451 -17.17 -1.32 -14.95
N ARG A 452 -16.03 -1.31 -15.66
CA ARG A 452 -14.71 -1.18 -15.08
C ARG A 452 -14.46 0.24 -14.59
N PRO A 453 -13.53 0.43 -13.62
CA PRO A 453 -13.16 1.77 -13.18
C PRO A 453 -12.55 2.57 -14.34
N PHE A 454 -12.91 3.84 -14.45
CA PHE A 454 -12.29 4.74 -15.41
C PHE A 454 -11.10 5.49 -14.81
N PHE A 455 -10.90 5.37 -13.49
CA PHE A 455 -9.80 6.00 -12.78
C PHE A 455 -9.40 5.14 -11.57
N PHE A 456 -8.08 5.07 -11.32
CA PHE A 456 -7.49 4.40 -10.17
C PHE A 456 -6.22 5.16 -9.75
N MET A 457 -6.03 5.30 -8.45
CA MET A 457 -4.82 5.90 -7.89
C MET A 457 -4.53 5.35 -6.48
N PRO A 458 -3.25 5.33 -6.05
CA PRO A 458 -2.93 5.25 -4.61
C PRO A 458 -3.49 6.49 -3.92
N SER A 459 -3.78 6.40 -2.63
CA SER A 459 -4.11 7.58 -1.83
C SER A 459 -2.93 8.54 -1.73
N TYR A 460 -3.14 9.68 -1.09
CA TYR A 460 -2.07 10.62 -0.78
C TYR A 460 -1.08 10.01 0.20
N LEU A 461 0.14 9.79 -0.25
CA LEU A 461 1.22 9.17 0.52
C LEU A 461 2.52 9.99 0.34
N PRO A 462 2.74 11.01 1.17
CA PRO A 462 3.88 11.92 1.05
C PRO A 462 5.15 11.36 1.70
N VAL A 463 5.56 10.14 1.33
CA VAL A 463 6.84 9.54 1.71
C VAL A 463 7.86 9.90 0.65
N GLU A 464 8.80 10.79 0.99
CA GLU A 464 9.81 11.27 0.05
C GLU A 464 10.63 10.10 -0.52
N GLY A 465 10.64 9.95 -1.84
CA GLY A 465 11.36 8.88 -2.53
C GLY A 465 10.59 7.59 -2.78
N LEU A 466 9.35 7.42 -2.27
CA LEU A 466 8.51 6.26 -2.55
C LEU A 466 7.76 6.41 -3.87
N LEU A 467 8.17 5.67 -4.88
CA LEU A 467 7.58 5.69 -6.21
C LEU A 467 6.51 4.61 -6.36
N ILE A 468 5.32 4.97 -6.85
CA ILE A 468 4.30 4.01 -7.24
C ILE A 468 4.09 4.08 -8.75
N LEU A 469 4.27 2.95 -9.44
CA LEU A 469 4.11 2.82 -10.89
C LEU A 469 2.81 2.10 -11.24
N LEU A 470 1.97 2.74 -12.05
CA LEU A 470 0.69 2.21 -12.54
C LEU A 470 0.69 2.08 -14.06
N PRO A 471 0.00 1.07 -14.63
CA PRO A 471 -0.38 1.14 -16.03
C PRO A 471 -1.35 2.33 -16.18
N SER A 472 -1.16 3.14 -17.22
CA SER A 472 -2.14 4.18 -17.52
C SER A 472 -3.50 3.56 -17.85
N PHE A 473 -4.57 4.16 -17.37
CA PHE A 473 -5.94 3.73 -17.71
C PHE A 473 -6.29 3.86 -19.20
N LEU A 474 -5.45 4.55 -19.98
CA LEU A 474 -5.59 4.60 -21.45
C LEU A 474 -5.40 3.22 -22.10
N GLY A 475 -4.75 2.27 -21.40
CA GLY A 475 -4.55 0.90 -21.89
C GLY A 475 -3.64 0.78 -23.12
N ASP A 476 -2.91 1.85 -23.47
CA ASP A 476 -2.06 1.95 -24.66
C ASP A 476 -0.59 1.53 -24.39
N GLY A 477 -0.28 1.12 -23.16
CA GLY A 477 1.06 0.75 -22.71
C GLY A 477 1.87 1.92 -22.15
N SER A 478 1.26 3.10 -21.95
CA SER A 478 1.83 4.19 -21.17
C SER A 478 1.83 3.85 -19.67
N VAL A 479 2.66 4.56 -18.90
CA VAL A 479 2.85 4.36 -17.46
C VAL A 479 2.66 5.68 -16.72
N ASP A 480 1.88 5.63 -15.65
CA ASP A 480 1.77 6.72 -14.69
C ASP A 480 2.66 6.44 -13.48
N ALA A 481 3.46 7.43 -13.04
CA ALA A 481 4.29 7.36 -11.85
C ALA A 481 3.86 8.42 -10.84
N TYR A 482 3.66 8.03 -9.59
CA TYR A 482 3.49 8.94 -8.47
C TYR A 482 4.84 9.14 -7.81
N VAL A 483 5.29 10.39 -7.74
CA VAL A 483 6.65 10.78 -7.35
C VAL A 483 6.59 11.78 -6.22
N PRO A 484 6.74 11.35 -4.96
CA PRO A 484 6.88 12.24 -3.82
C PRO A 484 8.33 12.76 -3.75
N LEU A 485 8.46 14.08 -3.70
CA LEU A 485 9.74 14.79 -3.52
C LEU A 485 9.52 16.01 -2.64
N PHE A 486 10.58 16.52 -2.04
CA PHE A 486 10.54 17.85 -1.42
C PHE A 486 10.17 18.92 -2.45
N SER A 487 9.39 19.90 -2.04
CA SER A 487 8.92 20.98 -2.92
C SER A 487 10.07 21.73 -3.59
N ARG A 488 11.20 21.90 -2.89
CA ARG A 488 12.43 22.50 -3.41
C ARG A 488 13.03 21.76 -4.61
N ASP A 489 12.90 20.42 -4.66
CA ASP A 489 13.50 19.55 -5.70
C ASP A 489 12.54 19.31 -6.87
N MET A 490 11.24 19.51 -6.63
CA MET A 490 10.18 19.17 -7.57
C MET A 490 10.27 19.92 -8.91
N ASN A 491 10.69 21.19 -8.90
CA ASN A 491 10.83 21.96 -10.14
C ASN A 491 11.97 21.43 -11.00
N THR A 492 13.12 21.09 -10.40
CA THR A 492 14.25 20.47 -11.11
C THR A 492 13.86 19.11 -11.66
N PHE A 493 13.14 18.30 -10.88
CA PHE A 493 12.63 17.01 -11.32
C PHE A 493 11.71 17.14 -12.54
N LYS A 494 10.74 18.05 -12.54
CA LYS A 494 9.82 18.31 -13.67
C LYS A 494 10.55 18.70 -14.94
N ASN A 495 11.68 19.40 -14.83
CA ASN A 495 12.49 19.82 -15.98
C ASN A 495 13.28 18.65 -16.57
N CYS A 496 13.74 17.68 -15.77
CA CYS A 496 14.60 16.59 -16.25
C CYS A 496 13.84 15.26 -16.50
N CYS A 497 12.67 15.03 -15.89
CA CYS A 497 11.99 13.74 -15.98
C CYS A 497 11.47 13.36 -17.38
N TYR A 498 11.47 14.27 -18.34
CA TYR A 498 11.13 14.01 -19.75
C TYR A 498 12.31 14.15 -20.70
N THR A 499 13.52 14.40 -20.20
CA THR A 499 14.74 14.43 -21.01
C THR A 499 15.33 13.01 -21.16
N LEU A 500 15.95 12.74 -22.30
CA LEU A 500 16.55 11.45 -22.66
C LEU A 500 18.03 11.64 -22.98
N ASP A 501 18.77 12.26 -22.09
CA ASP A 501 20.21 12.53 -22.31
C ASP A 501 21.08 11.34 -21.86
#